data_a7e309d783c86993ef6d594f140996d4
#
_entry.id   a7e309d783c86993ef6d594f140996d4
#
_cell.length_a   1.000
_cell.length_b   1.000
_cell.length_c   1.000
_cell.angle_alpha   90.00
_cell.angle_beta   90.00
_cell.angle_gamma   90.00
#
_symmetry.space_group_name_H-M   'P 1'
#
loop_
_entity.id
_entity.type
_entity.pdbx_description
1 polymer ?
#
loop_
_entity_poly.entity_id
_entity_poly.type
_entity_poly.pdbx_seq_one_letter_code
_entity_poly.pdbx_strand_id
1 'polypeptide(L)'
;MLDKRISVAPMMGMTDRHYRFMASLLCDKVSLYTPMIHVDAINQSDKRFLQKENKDSKAVAIQIAGNDPNAASDASKVIKNCNYNEINLNIGCPSERVQNCKVGAALMDEPKIVGQMVESIKHACDLPVTIKTRLGIDDLDSYEFLCEFIETTAEYGCHHYILHARKALLSGLSPKENRTIPPINYPRVYKIKEQFSDLTIEINGEIKNTSEIKEHFKYVDGVMIGREACNNPLFLREISSSVYGDIPMEMTDFFEKMFEYILKESDIGTGVHFITRHMTSLFKGMPGAKEWRNLSGGIDSKKSNAEDLVRSMKLFLEDKATQH
;
A
#
# COMPACT_ATOMS: atom_id res chain seq x y z
N MET A 1 -4.97 10.88 21.97
CA MET A 1 -4.31 10.59 20.68
C MET A 1 -5.32 9.92 19.79
N LEU A 2 -5.43 10.34 18.53
CA LEU A 2 -6.34 9.70 17.59
C LEU A 2 -5.84 8.27 17.34
N ASP A 3 -6.60 7.30 17.80
CA ASP A 3 -6.36 5.86 17.53
C ASP A 3 -6.88 5.48 16.13
N LYS A 4 -6.63 6.39 15.16
CA LYS A 4 -7.13 6.26 13.79
C LYS A 4 -5.99 5.93 12.84
N ARG A 5 -6.18 4.87 12.08
CA ARG A 5 -5.18 4.29 11.20
C ARG A 5 -5.02 5.09 9.90
N ILE A 6 -3.79 5.40 9.54
CA ILE A 6 -3.43 5.83 8.18
C ILE A 6 -2.57 4.73 7.56
N SER A 7 -2.87 4.40 6.33
CA SER A 7 -2.17 3.35 5.59
C SER A 7 -1.83 3.78 4.15
N VAL A 8 -0.81 3.16 3.56
CA VAL A 8 -0.44 3.34 2.16
C VAL A 8 -0.89 2.11 1.37
N ALA A 9 -1.70 2.35 0.34
CA ALA A 9 -2.31 1.30 -0.45
C ALA A 9 -1.28 0.37 -1.12
N PRO A 10 -1.54 -0.93 -1.21
CA PRO A 10 -0.77 -1.87 -2.00
C PRO A 10 -0.80 -1.50 -3.49
N MET A 11 0.35 -1.29 -4.12
CA MET A 11 0.44 -0.87 -5.52
C MET A 11 1.58 -1.59 -6.23
N MET A 12 1.22 -2.37 -7.26
CA MET A 12 2.19 -3.08 -8.12
C MET A 12 3.20 -2.10 -8.72
N GLY A 13 4.49 -2.43 -8.62
CA GLY A 13 5.58 -1.62 -9.12
C GLY A 13 5.89 -0.34 -8.34
N MET A 14 5.13 -0.02 -7.27
CA MET A 14 5.29 1.21 -6.49
C MET A 14 5.62 0.96 -5.02
N THR A 15 4.94 0.03 -4.34
CA THR A 15 5.11 -0.18 -2.89
C THR A 15 6.00 -1.37 -2.55
N ASP A 16 7.10 -1.54 -3.28
CA ASP A 16 8.13 -2.52 -2.98
C ASP A 16 8.86 -2.21 -1.66
N ARG A 17 9.79 -3.07 -1.26
CA ARG A 17 10.52 -2.91 0.00
C ARG A 17 11.32 -1.60 0.09
N HIS A 18 11.81 -1.11 -1.03
CA HIS A 18 12.60 0.13 -1.07
C HIS A 18 11.73 1.37 -0.85
N TYR A 19 10.53 1.38 -1.46
CA TYR A 19 9.53 2.40 -1.18
C TYR A 19 9.11 2.36 0.30
N ARG A 20 8.82 1.16 0.83
CA ARG A 20 8.38 1.02 2.22
C ARG A 20 9.44 1.46 3.22
N PHE A 21 10.72 1.18 2.94
CA PHE A 21 11.83 1.71 3.73
C PHE A 21 11.82 3.26 3.73
N MET A 22 11.79 3.88 2.55
CA MET A 22 11.72 5.33 2.42
C MET A 22 10.49 5.92 3.14
N ALA A 23 9.32 5.34 2.93
CA ALA A 23 8.07 5.79 3.55
C ALA A 23 8.11 5.71 5.09
N SER A 24 8.73 4.67 5.66
CA SER A 24 8.88 4.52 7.11
C SER A 24 9.81 5.57 7.74
N LEU A 25 10.76 6.12 6.99
CA LEU A 25 11.58 7.25 7.43
C LEU A 25 10.80 8.57 7.45
N LEU A 26 9.86 8.74 6.51
CA LEU A 26 9.04 9.96 6.40
C LEU A 26 7.90 9.99 7.42
N CYS A 27 7.32 8.83 7.74
CA CYS A 27 6.30 8.65 8.78
C CYS A 27 6.29 7.19 9.25
N ASP A 28 6.75 6.93 10.46
CA ASP A 28 6.85 5.58 11.03
C ASP A 28 5.52 5.02 11.59
N LYS A 29 4.50 5.87 11.70
CA LYS A 29 3.16 5.51 12.18
C LYS A 29 2.22 5.04 11.08
N VAL A 30 2.55 5.22 9.79
CA VAL A 30 1.71 4.73 8.71
C VAL A 30 1.87 3.22 8.53
N SER A 31 0.76 2.53 8.34
CA SER A 31 0.77 1.11 7.97
C SER A 31 1.12 0.97 6.49
N LEU A 32 2.08 0.12 6.18
CA LEU A 32 2.57 -0.10 4.82
C LEU A 32 2.13 -1.46 4.31
N TYR A 33 1.92 -1.57 3.00
CA TYR A 33 1.49 -2.81 2.34
C TYR A 33 2.49 -3.25 1.28
N THR A 34 2.70 -4.56 1.15
CA THR A 34 3.42 -5.11 0.00
C THR A 34 2.60 -4.88 -1.27
N PRO A 35 3.20 -4.93 -2.48
CA PRO A 35 2.44 -5.25 -3.68
C PRO A 35 1.69 -6.58 -3.49
N MET A 36 0.60 -6.76 -4.24
CA MET A 36 -0.17 -8.00 -4.23
C MET A 36 0.68 -9.19 -4.70
N ILE A 37 0.67 -10.28 -3.94
CA ILE A 37 1.35 -11.54 -4.26
C ILE A 37 0.31 -12.65 -4.37
N HIS A 38 0.37 -13.45 -5.42
CA HIS A 38 -0.53 -14.60 -5.56
C HIS A 38 -0.16 -15.70 -4.56
N VAL A 39 -1.15 -16.36 -3.97
CA VAL A 39 -0.91 -17.43 -2.96
C VAL A 39 -0.02 -18.55 -3.50
N ASP A 40 -0.20 -18.95 -4.75
CA ASP A 40 0.63 -19.97 -5.40
C ASP A 40 2.09 -19.53 -5.51
N ALA A 41 2.35 -18.24 -5.78
CA ALA A 41 3.71 -17.72 -5.81
C ALA A 41 4.37 -17.78 -4.44
N ILE A 42 3.62 -17.59 -3.36
CA ILE A 42 4.10 -17.74 -1.99
C ILE A 42 4.40 -19.21 -1.69
N ASN A 43 3.49 -20.12 -2.04
CA ASN A 43 3.60 -21.55 -1.77
C ASN A 43 4.77 -22.19 -2.52
N GLN A 44 5.11 -21.68 -3.71
CA GLN A 44 6.20 -22.15 -4.56
C GLN A 44 7.53 -21.42 -4.30
N SER A 45 7.53 -20.31 -3.58
CA SER A 45 8.73 -19.49 -3.37
C SER A 45 9.58 -19.97 -2.21
N ASP A 46 10.88 -19.63 -2.26
CA ASP A 46 11.74 -19.71 -1.09
C ASP A 46 11.31 -18.68 -0.03
N LYS A 47 11.12 -19.10 1.21
CA LYS A 47 10.80 -18.22 2.36
C LYS A 47 11.75 -17.01 2.46
N ARG A 48 13.01 -17.18 2.02
CA ARG A 48 14.01 -16.10 2.01
C ARG A 48 13.59 -14.90 1.17
N PHE A 49 12.78 -15.09 0.10
CA PHE A 49 12.24 -14.00 -0.68
C PHE A 49 11.33 -13.11 0.18
N LEU A 50 10.34 -13.69 0.87
CA LEU A 50 9.42 -12.94 1.72
C LEU A 50 10.12 -12.28 2.91
N GLN A 51 11.11 -12.95 3.51
CA GLN A 51 11.91 -12.40 4.59
C GLN A 51 12.75 -11.21 4.13
N LYS A 52 13.35 -11.28 2.92
CA LYS A 52 14.09 -10.18 2.31
C LYS A 52 13.17 -8.98 2.02
N GLU A 53 11.95 -9.26 1.55
CA GLU A 53 10.96 -8.22 1.27
C GLU A 53 10.53 -7.44 2.52
N ASN A 54 10.65 -8.00 3.73
CA ASN A 54 10.20 -7.33 4.96
C ASN A 54 11.33 -7.06 5.97
N LYS A 55 12.58 -7.07 5.54
CA LYS A 55 13.74 -6.96 6.43
C LYS A 55 13.86 -5.63 7.18
N ASP A 56 13.52 -4.54 6.51
CA ASP A 56 13.86 -3.18 6.98
C ASP A 56 12.61 -2.35 7.37
N SER A 57 11.42 -2.96 7.45
CA SER A 57 10.16 -2.25 7.74
C SER A 57 9.49 -2.75 9.02
N LYS A 58 8.94 -1.83 9.83
CA LYS A 58 8.38 -2.16 11.17
C LYS A 58 6.92 -2.64 11.13
N ALA A 59 6.06 -2.03 10.33
CA ALA A 59 4.62 -2.32 10.30
C ALA A 59 4.15 -2.57 8.87
N VAL A 60 4.29 -3.79 8.39
CA VAL A 60 3.95 -4.16 7.01
C VAL A 60 2.88 -5.24 6.98
N ALA A 61 1.80 -4.95 6.28
CA ALA A 61 0.81 -5.92 5.87
C ALA A 61 1.23 -6.57 4.55
N ILE A 62 1.17 -7.89 4.47
CA ILE A 62 1.32 -8.59 3.19
C ILE A 62 -0.03 -8.68 2.50
N GLN A 63 -0.13 -8.16 1.27
CA GLN A 63 -1.35 -8.34 0.48
C GLN A 63 -1.23 -9.58 -0.40
N ILE A 64 -2.20 -10.49 -0.26
CA ILE A 64 -2.27 -11.71 -1.05
C ILE A 64 -3.52 -11.73 -1.93
N ALA A 65 -3.46 -12.49 -3.03
CA ALA A 65 -4.58 -12.79 -3.89
C ALA A 65 -4.65 -14.30 -4.16
N GLY A 66 -5.86 -14.83 -4.17
CA GLY A 66 -6.16 -16.21 -4.41
C GLY A 66 -7.67 -16.43 -4.38
N ASN A 67 -8.11 -17.63 -4.67
CA ASN A 67 -9.51 -18.06 -4.62
C ASN A 67 -9.68 -19.48 -4.04
N ASP A 68 -8.61 -20.05 -3.51
CA ASP A 68 -8.61 -21.36 -2.88
C ASP A 68 -8.27 -21.22 -1.38
N PRO A 69 -9.18 -21.58 -0.47
CA PRO A 69 -8.96 -21.54 0.97
C PRO A 69 -7.76 -22.37 1.45
N ASN A 70 -7.51 -23.54 0.81
CA ASN A 70 -6.38 -24.39 1.19
C ASN A 70 -5.04 -23.73 0.79
N ALA A 71 -4.96 -23.21 -0.43
CA ALA A 71 -3.77 -22.47 -0.88
C ALA A 71 -3.51 -21.23 -0.02
N ALA A 72 -4.56 -20.52 0.43
CA ALA A 72 -4.45 -19.38 1.33
C ALA A 72 -3.95 -19.80 2.73
N SER A 73 -4.44 -20.92 3.25
CA SER A 73 -3.94 -21.51 4.51
C SER A 73 -2.45 -21.86 4.42
N ASP A 74 -2.02 -22.53 3.35
CA ASP A 74 -0.62 -22.91 3.18
C ASP A 74 0.30 -21.68 3.03
N ALA A 75 -0.12 -20.68 2.25
CA ALA A 75 0.60 -19.42 2.15
C ALA A 75 0.74 -18.72 3.53
N SER A 76 -0.30 -18.77 4.36
CA SER A 76 -0.29 -18.15 5.69
C SER A 76 0.69 -18.82 6.65
N LYS A 77 0.88 -20.14 6.57
CA LYS A 77 1.91 -20.87 7.33
C LYS A 77 3.33 -20.42 6.96
N VAL A 78 3.53 -20.04 5.69
CA VAL A 78 4.81 -19.48 5.25
C VAL A 78 4.97 -18.04 5.76
N ILE A 79 3.93 -17.21 5.61
CA ILE A 79 3.90 -15.79 5.99
C ILE A 79 4.14 -15.60 7.50
N LYS A 80 3.56 -16.46 8.35
CA LYS A 80 3.69 -16.43 9.81
C LYS A 80 5.14 -16.28 10.29
N ASN A 81 6.09 -16.79 9.53
CA ASN A 81 7.53 -16.79 9.86
C ASN A 81 8.31 -15.67 9.15
N CYS A 82 7.63 -14.68 8.54
CA CYS A 82 8.26 -13.65 7.71
C CYS A 82 8.12 -12.22 8.24
N ASN A 83 7.80 -12.07 9.54
CA ASN A 83 7.73 -10.79 10.26
C ASN A 83 6.75 -9.78 9.67
N TYR A 84 5.63 -10.24 9.09
CA TYR A 84 4.50 -9.39 8.73
C TYR A 84 3.54 -9.20 9.91
N ASN A 85 2.83 -8.07 9.93
CA ASN A 85 1.91 -7.71 11.01
C ASN A 85 0.45 -8.02 10.67
N GLU A 86 0.14 -8.28 9.41
CA GLU A 86 -1.21 -8.44 8.90
C GLU A 86 -1.18 -9.19 7.57
N ILE A 87 -2.20 -10.00 7.31
CA ILE A 87 -2.51 -10.57 6.00
C ILE A 87 -3.72 -9.85 5.44
N ASN A 88 -3.57 -9.21 4.28
CA ASN A 88 -4.65 -8.51 3.60
C ASN A 88 -5.06 -9.26 2.34
N LEU A 89 -6.36 -9.58 2.20
CA LEU A 89 -6.92 -10.18 1.00
C LEU A 89 -7.24 -9.11 -0.04
N ASN A 90 -6.75 -9.28 -1.25
CA ASN A 90 -7.11 -8.43 -2.38
C ASN A 90 -8.42 -8.89 -3.03
N ILE A 91 -9.49 -8.15 -2.78
CA ILE A 91 -10.83 -8.35 -3.36
C ILE A 91 -11.25 -7.11 -4.18
N GLY A 92 -10.27 -6.36 -4.70
CA GLY A 92 -10.57 -5.09 -5.35
C GLY A 92 -9.79 -4.81 -6.65
N CYS A 93 -8.86 -5.67 -7.06
CA CYS A 93 -8.09 -5.48 -8.28
C CYS A 93 -8.90 -5.90 -9.51
N PRO A 94 -9.16 -4.98 -10.48
CA PRO A 94 -9.95 -5.30 -11.67
C PRO A 94 -9.07 -5.62 -12.88
N SER A 95 -7.79 -6.00 -12.71
CA SER A 95 -6.92 -6.26 -13.86
C SER A 95 -7.31 -7.56 -14.55
N GLU A 96 -7.30 -7.58 -15.88
CA GLU A 96 -7.63 -8.73 -16.71
C GLU A 96 -6.83 -9.99 -16.32
N ARG A 97 -5.53 -9.83 -16.04
CA ARG A 97 -4.69 -10.93 -15.57
C ARG A 97 -5.19 -11.55 -14.27
N VAL A 98 -5.72 -10.72 -13.37
CA VAL A 98 -6.25 -11.14 -12.07
C VAL A 98 -7.62 -11.80 -12.26
N GLN A 99 -8.45 -11.24 -13.15
CA GLN A 99 -9.77 -11.80 -13.47
C GLN A 99 -9.70 -13.17 -14.14
N ASN A 100 -8.73 -13.36 -15.06
CA ASN A 100 -8.53 -14.66 -15.73
C ASN A 100 -8.23 -15.79 -14.72
N CYS A 101 -7.67 -15.44 -13.55
CA CYS A 101 -7.47 -16.35 -12.43
C CYS A 101 -8.67 -16.39 -11.47
N LYS A 102 -9.78 -15.70 -11.75
CA LYS A 102 -10.96 -15.53 -10.87
C LYS A 102 -10.57 -15.07 -9.46
N VAL A 103 -9.70 -14.07 -9.34
CA VAL A 103 -9.28 -13.46 -8.07
C VAL A 103 -9.47 -11.94 -8.10
N GLY A 104 -9.20 -11.25 -7.03
CA GLY A 104 -9.37 -9.80 -6.94
C GLY A 104 -10.83 -9.37 -6.93
N ALA A 105 -11.18 -8.33 -7.70
CA ALA A 105 -12.53 -7.74 -7.67
C ALA A 105 -13.64 -8.73 -8.07
N ALA A 106 -13.36 -9.70 -8.95
CA ALA A 106 -14.32 -10.72 -9.35
C ALA A 106 -14.84 -11.58 -8.17
N LEU A 107 -14.05 -11.70 -7.09
CA LEU A 107 -14.48 -12.44 -5.89
C LEU A 107 -15.52 -11.70 -5.03
N MET A 108 -15.86 -10.46 -5.35
CA MET A 108 -16.98 -9.79 -4.65
C MET A 108 -18.32 -10.51 -4.86
N ASP A 109 -18.47 -11.26 -5.96
CA ASP A 109 -19.64 -12.09 -6.26
C ASP A 109 -19.60 -13.47 -5.58
N GLU A 110 -18.51 -13.79 -4.89
CA GLU A 110 -18.29 -15.08 -4.22
C GLU A 110 -17.94 -14.88 -2.73
N PRO A 111 -18.78 -14.18 -1.93
CA PRO A 111 -18.44 -13.80 -0.56
C PRO A 111 -18.16 -15.00 0.34
N LYS A 112 -18.77 -16.17 0.08
CA LYS A 112 -18.53 -17.41 0.85
C LYS A 112 -17.12 -17.94 0.64
N ILE A 113 -16.61 -17.92 -0.59
CA ILE A 113 -15.21 -18.32 -0.88
C ILE A 113 -14.24 -17.40 -0.15
N VAL A 114 -14.49 -16.08 -0.20
CA VAL A 114 -13.68 -15.09 0.52
C VAL A 114 -13.73 -15.33 2.03
N GLY A 115 -14.91 -15.59 2.58
CA GLY A 115 -15.08 -15.95 4.00
C GLY A 115 -14.30 -17.21 4.38
N GLN A 116 -14.41 -18.28 3.61
CA GLN A 116 -13.64 -19.50 3.82
C GLN A 116 -12.12 -19.28 3.77
N MET A 117 -11.64 -18.38 2.89
CA MET A 117 -10.23 -17.98 2.88
C MET A 117 -9.84 -17.27 4.18
N VAL A 118 -10.67 -16.34 4.67
CA VAL A 118 -10.44 -15.66 5.95
C VAL A 118 -10.32 -16.67 7.09
N GLU A 119 -11.26 -17.59 7.20
CA GLU A 119 -11.30 -18.63 8.23
C GLU A 119 -10.05 -19.53 8.15
N SER A 120 -9.71 -20.01 6.95
CA SER A 120 -8.55 -20.88 6.71
C SER A 120 -7.24 -20.19 7.10
N ILE A 121 -7.08 -18.90 6.79
CA ILE A 121 -5.92 -18.10 7.19
C ILE A 121 -5.85 -17.96 8.72
N LYS A 122 -6.95 -17.63 9.37
CA LYS A 122 -7.03 -17.48 10.82
C LYS A 122 -6.72 -18.77 11.57
N HIS A 123 -7.12 -19.92 11.03
CA HIS A 123 -6.73 -21.22 11.60
C HIS A 123 -5.24 -21.54 11.40
N ALA A 124 -4.62 -21.03 10.33
CA ALA A 124 -3.23 -21.31 9.99
C ALA A 124 -2.22 -20.41 10.72
N CYS A 125 -2.61 -19.19 11.05
CA CYS A 125 -1.74 -18.23 11.74
C CYS A 125 -2.54 -17.23 12.57
N ASP A 126 -1.87 -16.62 13.56
CA ASP A 126 -2.47 -15.66 14.51
C ASP A 126 -2.43 -14.20 14.01
N LEU A 127 -2.03 -13.97 12.74
CA LEU A 127 -1.99 -12.62 12.18
C LEU A 127 -3.40 -12.09 11.91
N PRO A 128 -3.66 -10.81 12.15
CA PRO A 128 -4.90 -10.17 11.72
C PRO A 128 -5.15 -10.37 10.21
N VAL A 129 -6.39 -10.70 9.85
CA VAL A 129 -6.82 -10.84 8.46
C VAL A 129 -7.74 -9.67 8.11
N THR A 130 -7.43 -8.96 7.04
CA THR A 130 -8.19 -7.81 6.55
C THR A 130 -8.55 -7.98 5.09
N ILE A 131 -9.59 -7.30 4.64
CA ILE A 131 -10.04 -7.34 3.24
C ILE A 131 -9.94 -5.94 2.63
N LYS A 132 -9.30 -5.85 1.44
CA LYS A 132 -9.36 -4.63 0.64
C LYS A 132 -10.23 -4.85 -0.61
N THR A 133 -11.35 -4.14 -0.67
CA THR A 133 -12.34 -4.32 -1.71
C THR A 133 -12.79 -3.01 -2.36
N ARG A 134 -13.79 -3.09 -3.24
CA ARG A 134 -14.51 -2.00 -3.91
C ARG A 134 -15.92 -1.86 -3.35
N LEU A 135 -16.71 -0.92 -3.89
CA LEU A 135 -18.12 -0.74 -3.52
C LEU A 135 -19.07 -1.65 -4.31
N GLY A 136 -18.56 -2.38 -5.29
CA GLY A 136 -19.28 -3.27 -6.18
C GLY A 136 -18.48 -3.54 -7.44
N ILE A 137 -19.03 -4.37 -8.32
CA ILE A 137 -18.48 -4.76 -9.63
C ILE A 137 -19.54 -4.65 -10.70
N ASP A 138 -19.21 -4.10 -11.86
CA ASP A 138 -20.09 -3.97 -13.02
C ASP A 138 -21.50 -3.48 -12.63
N ASP A 139 -22.55 -4.28 -12.85
CA ASP A 139 -23.94 -3.98 -12.47
C ASP A 139 -24.30 -4.46 -11.05
N LEU A 140 -23.44 -5.25 -10.39
CA LEU A 140 -23.57 -5.66 -9.00
C LEU A 140 -22.97 -4.55 -8.09
N ASP A 141 -23.62 -3.41 -8.04
CA ASP A 141 -23.12 -2.24 -7.29
C ASP A 141 -24.20 -1.61 -6.38
N SER A 142 -25.23 -2.39 -6.00
CA SER A 142 -26.20 -1.97 -5.00
C SER A 142 -25.56 -1.81 -3.61
N TYR A 143 -26.24 -1.10 -2.73
CA TYR A 143 -25.83 -0.99 -1.33
C TYR A 143 -25.94 -2.36 -0.61
N GLU A 144 -27.03 -3.06 -0.91
CA GLU A 144 -27.34 -4.39 -0.35
C GLU A 144 -26.32 -5.44 -0.76
N PHE A 145 -25.83 -5.42 -2.00
CA PHE A 145 -24.74 -6.28 -2.46
C PHE A 145 -23.47 -6.12 -1.63
N LEU A 146 -23.09 -4.85 -1.34
CA LEU A 146 -21.92 -4.58 -0.52
C LEU A 146 -22.15 -5.01 0.94
N CYS A 147 -23.36 -4.79 1.48
CA CYS A 147 -23.71 -5.25 2.82
C CYS A 147 -23.64 -6.78 2.94
N GLU A 148 -24.24 -7.52 2.01
CA GLU A 148 -24.19 -8.98 1.98
C GLU A 148 -22.76 -9.51 1.92
N PHE A 149 -21.90 -8.89 1.10
CA PHE A 149 -20.48 -9.23 1.04
C PHE A 149 -19.78 -9.05 2.39
N ILE A 150 -20.03 -7.92 3.07
CA ILE A 150 -19.41 -7.61 4.37
C ILE A 150 -19.97 -8.54 5.45
N GLU A 151 -21.28 -8.72 5.54
CA GLU A 151 -21.95 -9.60 6.51
C GLU A 151 -21.44 -11.04 6.37
N THR A 152 -21.47 -11.60 5.16
CA THR A 152 -20.99 -12.97 4.92
C THR A 152 -19.53 -13.12 5.34
N THR A 153 -18.64 -12.23 4.94
CA THR A 153 -17.22 -12.36 5.29
C THR A 153 -16.92 -12.07 6.75
N ALA A 154 -17.75 -11.26 7.43
CA ALA A 154 -17.64 -11.00 8.86
C ALA A 154 -18.05 -12.23 9.70
N GLU A 155 -19.03 -13.02 9.27
CA GLU A 155 -19.40 -14.31 9.90
C GLU A 155 -18.22 -15.29 9.94
N TYR A 156 -17.33 -15.24 8.94
CA TYR A 156 -16.09 -16.03 8.91
C TYR A 156 -14.94 -15.36 9.69
N GLY A 157 -15.21 -14.22 10.35
CA GLY A 157 -14.30 -13.54 11.27
C GLY A 157 -13.42 -12.46 10.67
N CYS A 158 -13.77 -11.88 9.52
CA CYS A 158 -13.15 -10.63 9.06
C CYS A 158 -13.81 -9.44 9.77
N HIS A 159 -13.03 -8.63 10.48
CA HIS A 159 -13.54 -7.46 11.19
C HIS A 159 -12.93 -6.13 10.74
N HIS A 160 -12.11 -6.16 9.68
CA HIS A 160 -11.44 -4.97 9.18
C HIS A 160 -11.46 -4.92 7.64
N TYR A 161 -12.07 -3.86 7.11
CA TYR A 161 -12.28 -3.66 5.68
C TYR A 161 -11.67 -2.34 5.20
N ILE A 162 -10.96 -2.38 4.08
CA ILE A 162 -10.50 -1.20 3.38
C ILE A 162 -11.34 -1.05 2.11
N LEU A 163 -12.20 -0.04 2.07
CA LEU A 163 -13.14 0.18 0.98
C LEU A 163 -12.60 1.24 0.00
N HIS A 164 -12.22 0.81 -1.22
CA HIS A 164 -11.97 1.77 -2.27
C HIS A 164 -13.32 2.35 -2.73
N ALA A 165 -13.53 3.64 -2.49
CA ALA A 165 -14.81 4.34 -2.67
C ALA A 165 -15.27 4.46 -4.13
N ARG A 166 -15.08 3.41 -4.92
CA ARG A 166 -15.51 3.25 -6.32
C ARG A 166 -15.92 1.81 -6.58
N LYS A 167 -16.87 1.59 -7.51
CA LYS A 167 -17.05 0.26 -8.08
C LYS A 167 -15.88 -0.11 -9.02
N ALA A 168 -15.73 -1.38 -9.33
CA ALA A 168 -14.85 -1.84 -10.39
C ALA A 168 -15.65 -2.21 -11.63
N LEU A 169 -15.15 -1.86 -12.81
CA LEU A 169 -15.62 -2.41 -14.08
C LEU A 169 -14.63 -3.50 -14.49
N LEU A 170 -15.12 -4.73 -14.55
CA LEU A 170 -14.30 -5.90 -14.84
C LEU A 170 -13.91 -5.98 -16.31
N SER A 171 -14.72 -5.41 -17.20
CA SER A 171 -14.45 -5.33 -18.64
C SER A 171 -14.40 -3.88 -19.13
N GLY A 172 -13.71 -3.65 -20.25
CA GLY A 172 -13.70 -2.37 -20.96
C GLY A 172 -12.82 -1.27 -20.38
N LEU A 173 -12.27 -1.41 -19.17
CA LEU A 173 -11.39 -0.43 -18.55
C LEU A 173 -10.10 -1.06 -18.04
N SER A 174 -8.97 -0.42 -18.32
CA SER A 174 -7.70 -0.75 -17.68
C SER A 174 -7.74 -0.52 -16.15
N PRO A 175 -6.83 -1.11 -15.38
CA PRO A 175 -6.71 -0.84 -13.94
C PRO A 175 -6.45 0.65 -13.62
N LYS A 176 -5.85 1.41 -14.54
CA LYS A 176 -5.63 2.85 -14.40
C LYS A 176 -6.95 3.61 -14.53
N GLU A 177 -7.74 3.30 -15.52
CA GLU A 177 -9.05 3.91 -15.78
C GLU A 177 -10.05 3.56 -14.68
N ASN A 178 -10.06 2.33 -14.18
CA ASN A 178 -10.85 1.91 -13.03
C ASN A 178 -10.57 2.69 -11.72
N ARG A 179 -9.50 3.49 -11.68
CA ARG A 179 -9.20 4.38 -10.55
C ARG A 179 -9.64 5.82 -10.77
N THR A 180 -10.20 6.13 -11.93
CA THR A 180 -10.57 7.51 -12.31
C THR A 180 -11.95 7.63 -12.91
N ILE A 181 -12.38 6.71 -13.77
CA ILE A 181 -13.63 6.79 -14.52
C ILE A 181 -14.87 6.47 -13.66
N PRO A 182 -14.95 5.33 -12.92
CA PRO A 182 -16.10 5.14 -12.04
C PRO A 182 -16.14 6.25 -10.99
N PRO A 183 -17.31 6.89 -10.73
CA PRO A 183 -17.41 8.00 -9.80
C PRO A 183 -17.04 7.57 -8.38
N ILE A 184 -16.42 8.49 -7.63
CA ILE A 184 -16.13 8.25 -6.23
C ILE A 184 -17.39 8.44 -5.39
N ASN A 185 -17.59 7.57 -4.38
CA ASN A 185 -18.77 7.58 -3.53
C ASN A 185 -18.38 7.40 -2.05
N TYR A 186 -17.85 8.45 -1.44
CA TYR A 186 -17.52 8.46 -0.02
C TYR A 186 -18.76 8.27 0.88
N PRO A 187 -19.95 8.90 0.58
CA PRO A 187 -21.13 8.69 1.40
C PRO A 187 -21.53 7.23 1.59
N ARG A 188 -21.34 6.40 0.56
CA ARG A 188 -21.60 4.95 0.69
C ARG A 188 -20.68 4.29 1.71
N VAL A 189 -19.39 4.66 1.75
CA VAL A 189 -18.45 4.13 2.75
C VAL A 189 -18.84 4.57 4.17
N TYR A 190 -19.28 5.81 4.34
CA TYR A 190 -19.73 6.32 5.64
C TYR A 190 -20.96 5.57 6.13
N LYS A 191 -21.93 5.34 5.23
CA LYS A 191 -23.13 4.56 5.54
C LYS A 191 -22.81 3.12 5.92
N ILE A 192 -21.79 2.50 5.30
CA ILE A 192 -21.29 1.18 5.71
C ILE A 192 -20.73 1.23 7.13
N LYS A 193 -19.93 2.22 7.49
CA LYS A 193 -19.42 2.34 8.87
C LYS A 193 -20.54 2.59 9.88
N GLU A 194 -21.55 3.38 9.54
CA GLU A 194 -22.72 3.60 10.39
C GLU A 194 -23.49 2.30 10.62
N GLN A 195 -23.74 1.50 9.59
CA GLN A 195 -24.44 0.21 9.68
C GLN A 195 -23.63 -0.85 10.40
N PHE A 196 -22.34 -0.93 10.17
CA PHE A 196 -21.41 -1.90 10.75
C PHE A 196 -20.47 -1.23 11.75
N SER A 197 -21.07 -0.64 12.80
CA SER A 197 -20.34 0.17 13.80
C SER A 197 -19.22 -0.59 14.49
N ASP A 198 -19.37 -1.90 14.68
CA ASP A 198 -18.41 -2.79 15.36
C ASP A 198 -17.26 -3.23 14.47
N LEU A 199 -17.37 -3.03 13.13
CA LEU A 199 -16.30 -3.34 12.19
C LEU A 199 -15.37 -2.14 12.01
N THR A 200 -14.09 -2.42 11.79
CA THR A 200 -13.11 -1.40 11.39
C THR A 200 -13.24 -1.14 9.90
N ILE A 201 -13.55 0.10 9.54
CA ILE A 201 -13.70 0.53 8.15
C ILE A 201 -12.67 1.61 7.83
N GLU A 202 -11.78 1.31 6.90
CA GLU A 202 -10.87 2.30 6.28
C GLU A 202 -11.42 2.75 4.92
N ILE A 203 -11.34 4.04 4.64
CA ILE A 203 -11.69 4.60 3.33
C ILE A 203 -10.46 4.75 2.45
N ASN A 204 -10.61 4.46 1.16
CA ASN A 204 -9.56 4.66 0.15
C ASN A 204 -10.15 5.29 -1.12
N GLY A 205 -9.39 6.14 -1.78
CA GLY A 205 -9.72 6.72 -3.08
C GLY A 205 -9.50 8.23 -3.13
N GLU A 206 -8.59 8.69 -4.01
CA GLU A 206 -8.31 10.10 -4.35
C GLU A 206 -7.97 11.04 -3.18
N ILE A 207 -7.55 10.55 -2.05
CA ILE A 207 -7.17 11.34 -0.89
C ILE A 207 -5.79 11.96 -1.14
N LYS A 208 -5.67 13.30 -1.09
CA LYS A 208 -4.51 14.05 -1.57
C LYS A 208 -3.94 15.07 -0.57
N ASN A 209 -4.63 15.33 0.52
CA ASN A 209 -4.18 16.30 1.53
C ASN A 209 -4.67 15.93 2.94
N THR A 210 -4.06 16.53 3.94
CA THR A 210 -4.35 16.26 5.36
C THR A 210 -5.73 16.74 5.80
N SER A 211 -6.31 17.74 5.13
CA SER A 211 -7.67 18.22 5.40
C SER A 211 -8.71 17.16 5.03
N GLU A 212 -8.54 16.49 3.87
CA GLU A 212 -9.39 15.36 3.47
C GLU A 212 -9.27 14.20 4.46
N ILE A 213 -8.05 13.88 4.93
CA ILE A 213 -7.85 12.85 5.95
C ILE A 213 -8.65 13.16 7.22
N LYS A 214 -8.52 14.40 7.73
CA LYS A 214 -9.24 14.86 8.94
C LYS A 214 -10.76 14.84 8.74
N GLU A 215 -11.24 15.15 7.55
CA GLU A 215 -12.67 15.06 7.22
C GLU A 215 -13.17 13.62 7.25
N HIS A 216 -12.47 12.69 6.59
CA HIS A 216 -12.83 11.28 6.58
C HIS A 216 -12.83 10.67 7.99
N PHE A 217 -11.94 11.09 8.86
CA PHE A 217 -11.89 10.61 10.25
C PHE A 217 -13.13 10.92 11.09
N LYS A 218 -14.01 11.80 10.64
CA LYS A 218 -15.30 12.02 11.31
C LYS A 218 -16.27 10.85 11.10
N TYR A 219 -16.06 10.06 10.07
CA TYR A 219 -17.02 9.05 9.59
C TYR A 219 -16.48 7.62 9.58
N VAL A 220 -15.16 7.41 9.57
CA VAL A 220 -14.53 6.09 9.47
C VAL A 220 -13.36 5.94 10.44
N ASP A 221 -12.88 4.71 10.61
CA ASP A 221 -11.81 4.38 11.57
C ASP A 221 -10.41 4.60 11.00
N GLY A 222 -10.27 4.62 9.68
CA GLY A 222 -8.98 4.77 9.03
C GLY A 222 -9.07 5.33 7.62
N VAL A 223 -7.90 5.75 7.12
CA VAL A 223 -7.74 6.33 5.78
C VAL A 223 -6.56 5.67 5.08
N MET A 224 -6.81 5.10 3.91
CA MET A 224 -5.75 4.54 3.07
C MET A 224 -5.43 5.46 1.90
N ILE A 225 -4.18 5.90 1.82
CA ILE A 225 -3.69 6.79 0.77
C ILE A 225 -3.13 5.95 -0.37
N GLY A 226 -3.51 6.29 -1.59
CA GLY A 226 -3.02 5.63 -2.80
C GLY A 226 -1.83 6.37 -3.43
N ARG A 227 -2.00 6.70 -4.70
CA ARG A 227 -0.97 7.26 -5.58
C ARG A 227 -0.29 8.52 -5.04
N GLU A 228 -0.98 9.33 -4.24
CA GLU A 228 -0.40 10.56 -3.68
C GLU A 228 0.81 10.25 -2.81
N ALA A 229 0.77 9.20 -2.00
CA ALA A 229 1.89 8.81 -1.16
C ALA A 229 3.16 8.45 -1.96
N CYS A 230 3.03 8.01 -3.24
CA CYS A 230 4.17 7.72 -4.11
C CYS A 230 4.54 8.90 -5.01
N ASN A 231 3.56 9.68 -5.49
CA ASN A 231 3.77 10.82 -6.37
C ASN A 231 4.27 12.07 -5.64
N ASN A 232 4.03 12.11 -4.34
CA ASN A 232 4.45 13.17 -3.43
C ASN A 232 4.84 12.53 -2.07
N PRO A 233 6.00 11.88 -1.96
CA PRO A 233 6.39 11.17 -0.73
C PRO A 233 6.43 12.08 0.50
N LEU A 234 6.74 13.38 0.34
CA LEU A 234 6.75 14.35 1.44
C LEU A 234 5.36 14.56 2.08
N PHE A 235 4.29 14.15 1.41
CA PHE A 235 2.96 14.10 2.02
C PHE A 235 2.91 13.19 3.25
N LEU A 236 3.72 12.11 3.30
CA LEU A 236 3.83 11.28 4.50
C LEU A 236 4.45 12.06 5.68
N ARG A 237 5.42 12.92 5.41
CA ARG A 237 6.00 13.81 6.43
C ARG A 237 5.00 14.84 6.94
N GLU A 238 4.17 15.39 6.04
CA GLU A 238 3.06 16.27 6.40
C GLU A 238 2.03 15.56 7.29
N ILE A 239 1.72 14.29 6.99
CA ILE A 239 0.85 13.47 7.83
C ILE A 239 1.44 13.27 9.22
N SER A 240 2.73 12.97 9.32
CA SER A 240 3.42 12.82 10.60
C SER A 240 3.22 14.04 11.50
N SER A 241 3.44 15.24 10.96
CA SER A 241 3.28 16.48 11.74
C SER A 241 1.83 16.91 11.93
N SER A 242 1.03 16.97 10.85
CA SER A 242 -0.29 17.62 10.87
C SER A 242 -1.40 16.72 11.38
N VAL A 243 -1.24 15.39 11.31
CA VAL A 243 -2.27 14.43 11.73
C VAL A 243 -1.87 13.74 13.03
N TYR A 244 -0.62 13.25 13.11
CA TYR A 244 -0.14 12.57 14.32
C TYR A 244 0.47 13.52 15.36
N GLY A 245 0.81 14.77 14.98
CA GLY A 245 1.43 15.76 15.89
C GLY A 245 2.88 15.42 16.23
N ASP A 246 3.54 14.60 15.42
CA ASP A 246 4.94 14.24 15.64
C ASP A 246 5.88 15.31 15.09
N ILE A 247 7.11 15.29 15.55
CA ILE A 247 8.22 16.04 14.92
C ILE A 247 8.82 15.12 13.86
N PRO A 248 8.63 15.41 12.55
CA PRO A 248 9.20 14.56 11.51
C PRO A 248 10.72 14.59 11.53
N MET A 249 11.36 13.50 11.13
CA MET A 249 12.81 13.42 10.95
C MET A 249 13.32 14.60 10.10
N GLU A 250 14.46 15.19 10.47
CA GLU A 250 15.07 16.21 9.65
C GLU A 250 15.45 15.68 8.27
N MET A 251 15.33 16.53 7.24
CA MET A 251 15.57 16.07 5.86
C MET A 251 17.04 15.69 5.62
N THR A 252 17.98 16.28 6.34
CA THR A 252 19.39 15.88 6.34
C THR A 252 19.55 14.44 6.81
N ASP A 253 18.96 14.08 7.94
CA ASP A 253 19.01 12.74 8.51
C ASP A 253 18.29 11.72 7.61
N PHE A 254 17.17 12.13 7.01
CA PHE A 254 16.46 11.32 6.03
C PHE A 254 17.35 10.97 4.84
N PHE A 255 18.04 11.95 4.24
CA PHE A 255 18.91 11.70 3.11
C PHE A 255 20.13 10.86 3.49
N GLU A 256 20.74 11.09 4.66
CA GLU A 256 21.87 10.26 5.13
C GLU A 256 21.45 8.80 5.26
N LYS A 257 20.30 8.51 5.90
CA LYS A 257 19.78 7.14 6.00
C LYS A 257 19.43 6.52 4.65
N MET A 258 18.91 7.30 3.71
CA MET A 258 18.66 6.82 2.36
C MET A 258 19.97 6.50 1.62
N PHE A 259 21.00 7.29 1.77
CA PHE A 259 22.31 7.06 1.16
C PHE A 259 22.99 5.82 1.75
N GLU A 260 22.97 5.65 3.06
CA GLU A 260 23.44 4.42 3.71
C GLU A 260 22.69 3.18 3.20
N TYR A 261 21.37 3.28 3.06
CA TYR A 261 20.56 2.20 2.52
C TYR A 261 20.89 1.87 1.07
N ILE A 262 21.10 2.88 0.21
CA ILE A 262 21.50 2.70 -1.19
C ILE A 262 22.82 1.96 -1.28
N LEU A 263 23.84 2.35 -0.51
CA LEU A 263 25.16 1.72 -0.49
C LEU A 263 25.05 0.26 -0.02
N LYS A 264 24.41 0.03 1.12
CA LYS A 264 24.20 -1.31 1.69
C LYS A 264 23.48 -2.27 0.72
N GLU A 265 22.46 -1.80 0.03
CA GLU A 265 21.71 -2.59 -0.93
C GLU A 265 22.51 -2.86 -2.22
N SER A 266 23.32 -1.90 -2.64
CA SER A 266 24.23 -2.07 -3.77
C SER A 266 25.28 -3.14 -3.50
N ASP A 267 25.84 -3.19 -2.29
CA ASP A 267 26.83 -4.19 -1.88
C ASP A 267 26.31 -5.64 -1.96
N ILE A 268 25.01 -5.82 -1.81
CA ILE A 268 24.35 -7.13 -1.97
C ILE A 268 23.75 -7.33 -3.38
N GLY A 269 24.13 -6.49 -4.35
CA GLY A 269 23.79 -6.64 -5.76
C GLY A 269 22.42 -6.05 -6.17
N THR A 270 21.79 -5.22 -5.33
CA THR A 270 20.57 -4.52 -5.73
C THR A 270 20.91 -3.36 -6.66
N GLY A 271 20.30 -3.31 -7.85
CA GLY A 271 20.46 -2.18 -8.76
C GLY A 271 19.94 -0.88 -8.15
N VAL A 272 20.78 0.14 -8.09
CA VAL A 272 20.52 1.43 -7.42
C VAL A 272 19.22 2.09 -7.88
N HIS A 273 18.91 1.99 -9.17
CA HIS A 273 17.69 2.58 -9.76
C HIS A 273 16.39 1.99 -9.19
N PHE A 274 16.40 0.76 -8.65
CA PHE A 274 15.23 0.21 -7.96
C PHE A 274 14.89 0.96 -6.67
N ILE A 275 15.89 1.61 -6.08
CA ILE A 275 15.74 2.39 -4.85
C ILE A 275 15.44 3.85 -5.22
N THR A 276 16.30 4.46 -6.02
CA THR A 276 16.26 5.91 -6.30
C THR A 276 15.05 6.35 -7.10
N ARG A 277 14.42 5.45 -7.86
CA ARG A 277 13.15 5.75 -8.56
C ARG A 277 12.05 6.26 -7.62
N HIS A 278 12.06 5.84 -6.36
CA HIS A 278 11.10 6.30 -5.35
C HIS A 278 11.40 7.70 -4.82
N MET A 279 12.64 8.17 -4.99
CA MET A 279 13.10 9.49 -4.55
C MET A 279 12.85 10.59 -5.60
N THR A 280 12.47 10.22 -6.84
CA THR A 280 12.37 11.15 -7.99
C THR A 280 11.44 12.34 -7.75
N SER A 281 10.44 12.18 -6.88
CA SER A 281 9.41 13.19 -6.61
C SER A 281 9.70 14.04 -5.36
N LEU A 282 10.81 13.81 -4.62
CA LEU A 282 11.09 14.50 -3.36
C LEU A 282 11.24 16.03 -3.52
N PHE A 283 11.67 16.49 -4.68
CA PHE A 283 11.79 17.92 -5.00
C PHE A 283 10.66 18.44 -5.91
N LYS A 284 9.53 17.71 -6.01
CA LYS A 284 8.43 18.13 -6.86
C LYS A 284 7.90 19.51 -6.47
N GLY A 285 7.87 20.43 -7.43
CA GLY A 285 7.46 21.83 -7.21
C GLY A 285 8.51 22.75 -6.61
N MET A 286 9.72 22.26 -6.37
CA MET A 286 10.83 23.04 -5.81
C MET A 286 11.89 23.37 -6.88
N PRO A 287 12.71 24.41 -6.68
CA PRO A 287 13.89 24.69 -7.50
C PRO A 287 14.83 23.48 -7.53
N GLY A 288 15.33 23.11 -8.73
CA GLY A 288 16.18 21.93 -8.91
C GLY A 288 15.44 20.60 -9.11
N ALA A 289 14.10 20.58 -9.13
CA ALA A 289 13.30 19.35 -9.31
C ALA A 289 13.64 18.54 -10.57
N LYS A 290 13.99 19.21 -11.68
CA LYS A 290 14.39 18.56 -12.93
C LYS A 290 15.73 17.86 -12.78
N GLU A 291 16.70 18.55 -12.18
CA GLU A 291 18.05 18.04 -11.92
C GLU A 291 18.00 16.84 -10.97
N TRP A 292 17.31 16.95 -9.86
CA TRP A 292 17.10 15.84 -8.93
C TRP A 292 16.46 14.62 -9.59
N ARG A 293 15.46 14.83 -10.45
CA ARG A 293 14.79 13.74 -11.17
C ARG A 293 15.73 13.05 -12.15
N ASN A 294 16.63 13.79 -12.79
CA ASN A 294 17.64 13.22 -13.66
C ASN A 294 18.66 12.38 -12.88
N LEU A 295 19.13 12.87 -11.72
CA LEU A 295 20.02 12.12 -10.83
C LEU A 295 19.37 10.84 -10.33
N SER A 296 18.16 10.94 -9.79
CA SER A 296 17.50 9.81 -9.11
C SER A 296 16.82 8.80 -10.05
N GLY A 297 16.33 9.21 -11.20
CA GLY A 297 15.55 8.37 -12.13
C GLY A 297 16.09 8.25 -13.54
N GLY A 298 17.16 8.96 -13.89
CA GLY A 298 17.73 9.04 -15.22
C GLY A 298 18.60 7.85 -15.61
N ILE A 299 19.23 7.98 -16.80
CA ILE A 299 20.16 6.97 -17.34
C ILE A 299 21.37 6.80 -16.40
N ASP A 300 21.78 7.87 -15.74
CA ASP A 300 22.92 7.87 -14.82
C ASP A 300 22.67 6.95 -13.62
N SER A 301 21.47 6.96 -13.03
CA SER A 301 21.12 6.05 -11.94
C SER A 301 21.14 4.56 -12.33
N LYS A 302 21.09 4.24 -13.61
CA LYS A 302 21.17 2.86 -14.12
C LYS A 302 22.58 2.39 -14.43
N LYS A 303 23.52 3.33 -14.67
CA LYS A 303 24.88 3.05 -15.14
C LYS A 303 25.95 3.42 -14.11
N SER A 304 25.68 4.36 -13.20
CA SER A 304 26.62 4.77 -12.16
C SER A 304 26.74 3.70 -11.08
N ASN A 305 27.92 3.59 -10.50
CA ASN A 305 28.03 2.88 -9.24
C ASN A 305 27.32 3.64 -8.12
N ALA A 306 27.03 2.97 -7.01
CA ALA A 306 26.26 3.56 -5.92
C ALA A 306 26.97 4.75 -5.27
N GLU A 307 28.31 4.68 -5.11
CA GLU A 307 29.11 5.70 -4.46
C GLU A 307 29.12 7.00 -5.25
N ASP A 308 29.33 6.94 -6.56
CA ASP A 308 29.33 8.10 -7.44
C ASP A 308 27.96 8.77 -7.49
N LEU A 309 26.89 7.97 -7.52
CA LEU A 309 25.53 8.50 -7.50
C LEU A 309 25.22 9.20 -6.18
N VAL A 310 25.53 8.57 -5.05
CA VAL A 310 25.35 9.15 -3.71
C VAL A 310 26.15 10.43 -3.58
N ARG A 311 27.41 10.46 -4.07
CA ARG A 311 28.25 11.67 -4.11
C ARG A 311 27.58 12.79 -4.90
N SER A 312 27.06 12.48 -6.08
CA SER A 312 26.37 13.49 -6.90
C SER A 312 25.09 14.02 -6.24
N MET A 313 24.33 13.16 -5.55
CA MET A 313 23.15 13.56 -4.79
C MET A 313 23.53 14.46 -3.59
N LYS A 314 24.62 14.15 -2.88
CA LYS A 314 25.12 14.99 -1.76
C LYS A 314 25.51 16.38 -2.25
N LEU A 315 26.27 16.48 -3.33
CA LEU A 315 26.65 17.76 -3.93
C LEU A 315 25.42 18.60 -4.35
N PHE A 316 24.40 17.97 -4.92
CA PHE A 316 23.15 18.66 -5.21
C PHE A 316 22.47 19.22 -3.96
N LEU A 317 22.43 18.46 -2.85
CA LEU A 317 21.82 18.92 -1.60
C LEU A 317 22.61 20.08 -0.95
N GLU A 318 23.95 20.02 -0.98
CA GLU A 318 24.84 21.08 -0.50
C GLU A 318 24.64 22.39 -1.28
N ASP A 319 24.56 22.31 -2.62
CA ASP A 319 24.27 23.47 -3.47
C ASP A 319 22.92 24.11 -3.13
N LYS A 320 21.89 23.31 -2.85
CA LYS A 320 20.59 23.83 -2.44
C LYS A 320 20.59 24.45 -1.05
N ALA A 321 21.35 23.89 -0.11
CA ALA A 321 21.49 24.47 1.24
C ALA A 321 22.20 25.84 1.24
N THR A 322 23.10 26.09 0.28
CA THR A 322 23.82 27.36 0.16
C THR A 322 23.03 28.47 -0.57
N GLN A 323 21.89 28.11 -1.23
CA GLN A 323 21.03 29.07 -1.95
C GLN A 323 19.86 29.60 -1.10
N HIS A 324 19.74 29.17 0.16
CA HIS A 324 18.74 29.60 1.15
C HIS A 324 19.43 30.16 2.41
#